data_776d978136d9ec23f75790c49a32a843
#
_entry.id   776d978136d9ec23f75790c49a32a843
#
_cell.length_a   1.000
_cell.length_b   1.000
_cell.length_c   1.000
_cell.angle_alpha   90.00
_cell.angle_beta   90.00
_cell.angle_gamma   90.00
#
_symmetry.space_group_name_H-M   'P 1'
#
loop_
_entity.id
_entity.type
_entity.pdbx_description
1 polymer ?
#
loop_
_entity_poly.entity_id
_entity_poly.type
_entity_poly.pdbx_seq_one_letter_code
_entity_poly.pdbx_strand_id
1 'polypeptide(L)'
;SFTFHIASLPNNGVLKDNNTEITIPGELSGAFLTYTPNLNYVGNDSFTFIAKDDELAESSPATVSITVNNTNDPPTAQSQNITTREDVTTNPVITLTATDIDASDTSFTYSIKSLPTNGVLKDGNTEIQAVNTDLSGTTLTYTPNLNFNGSDSFSFTAKDDENAESSEAT
;
A
#
# COMPACT_ATOMS: atom_id res chain seq x y z
N SER A 1 7.06 46.61 5.76
CA SER A 1 6.68 45.24 6.12
C SER A 1 5.93 44.59 4.95
N PHE A 2 5.86 43.24 4.94
CA PHE A 2 5.08 42.54 3.95
C PHE A 2 4.07 41.66 4.66
N THR A 3 2.86 41.56 4.09
CA THR A 3 1.88 40.52 4.39
C THR A 3 1.82 39.56 3.21
N PHE A 4 1.43 38.30 3.46
CA PHE A 4 1.34 37.26 2.44
C PHE A 4 -0.08 36.76 2.32
N HIS A 5 -0.50 36.49 1.10
CA HIS A 5 -1.81 35.96 0.78
C HIS A 5 -1.69 34.72 -0.09
N ILE A 6 -2.39 33.67 0.26
CA ILE A 6 -2.52 32.52 -0.62
C ILE A 6 -3.43 32.89 -1.78
N ALA A 7 -2.95 32.71 -3.01
CA ALA A 7 -3.70 32.96 -4.23
C ALA A 7 -4.33 31.68 -4.81
N SER A 8 -3.68 30.52 -4.66
CA SER A 8 -4.26 29.21 -4.95
C SER A 8 -3.84 28.19 -3.93
N LEU A 9 -4.69 27.19 -3.70
CA LEU A 9 -4.41 26.05 -2.80
C LEU A 9 -3.82 24.88 -3.58
N PRO A 10 -3.08 23.97 -2.90
CA PRO A 10 -2.66 22.70 -3.48
C PRO A 10 -3.87 21.79 -3.78
N ASN A 11 -3.72 20.88 -4.73
CA ASN A 11 -4.81 20.00 -5.15
C ASN A 11 -4.78 18.65 -4.41
N ASN A 12 -3.60 18.23 -3.94
CA ASN A 12 -3.37 16.88 -3.44
C ASN A 12 -2.86 16.87 -1.99
N GLY A 13 -3.20 17.90 -1.22
CA GLY A 13 -2.83 18.02 0.17
C GLY A 13 -3.47 19.20 0.86
N VAL A 14 -3.22 19.32 2.15
CA VAL A 14 -3.76 20.35 3.01
C VAL A 14 -2.64 21.35 3.38
N LEU A 15 -2.91 22.62 3.18
CA LEU A 15 -2.05 23.72 3.62
C LEU A 15 -2.59 24.31 4.93
N LYS A 16 -1.72 24.52 5.91
CA LYS A 16 -2.09 25.11 7.20
C LYS A 16 -1.21 26.31 7.54
N ASP A 17 -1.83 27.34 8.11
CA ASP A 17 -1.20 28.46 8.75
C ASP A 17 -1.37 28.32 10.27
N ASN A 18 -0.26 28.21 11.03
CA ASN A 18 -0.28 28.01 12.50
C ASN A 18 -1.27 26.92 12.96
N ASN A 19 -1.24 25.75 12.34
CA ASN A 19 -2.16 24.62 12.57
C ASN A 19 -3.62 24.83 12.15
N THR A 20 -3.99 25.98 11.61
CA THR A 20 -5.32 26.23 11.05
C THR A 20 -5.31 25.90 9.56
N GLU A 21 -6.22 25.05 9.12
CA GLU A 21 -6.35 24.70 7.71
C GLU A 21 -6.81 25.90 6.89
N ILE A 22 -6.13 26.12 5.77
CA ILE A 22 -6.50 27.14 4.79
C ILE A 22 -7.44 26.48 3.77
N THR A 23 -8.73 26.77 3.87
CA THR A 23 -9.76 26.22 2.99
C THR A 23 -10.14 27.14 1.84
N ILE A 24 -9.78 28.40 1.94
CA ILE A 24 -10.00 29.44 0.91
C ILE A 24 -8.73 30.29 0.80
N PRO A 25 -8.41 30.80 -0.40
CA PRO A 25 -7.34 31.78 -0.54
C PRO A 25 -7.56 33.01 0.34
N GLY A 26 -6.49 33.52 0.95
CA GLY A 26 -6.59 34.66 1.86
C GLY A 26 -5.28 35.03 2.52
N GLU A 27 -5.35 36.04 3.40
CA GLU A 27 -4.22 36.54 4.14
C GLU A 27 -3.72 35.56 5.19
N LEU A 28 -2.41 35.43 5.31
CA LEU A 28 -1.75 34.60 6.29
C LEU A 28 -1.50 35.37 7.60
N SER A 29 -1.59 34.66 8.72
CA SER A 29 -1.24 35.19 10.03
C SER A 29 0.27 35.30 10.25
N GLY A 30 1.08 34.60 9.42
CA GLY A 30 2.52 34.57 9.45
C GLY A 30 3.15 34.12 8.15
N ALA A 31 4.45 33.83 8.18
CA ALA A 31 5.21 33.35 7.04
C ALA A 31 5.50 31.84 7.10
N PHE A 32 4.96 31.13 8.09
CA PHE A 32 5.21 29.69 8.28
C PHE A 32 3.97 28.89 7.93
N LEU A 33 4.11 28.09 6.87
CA LEU A 33 3.08 27.20 6.41
C LEU A 33 3.53 25.75 6.60
N THR A 34 2.57 24.87 6.83
CA THR A 34 2.78 23.42 6.78
C THR A 34 1.91 22.82 5.69
N TYR A 35 2.50 21.92 4.91
CA TYR A 35 1.80 21.13 3.92
C TYR A 35 1.74 19.67 4.37
N THR A 36 0.57 19.05 4.25
CA THR A 36 0.37 17.63 4.49
C THR A 36 -0.25 17.04 3.23
N PRO A 37 0.42 16.11 2.54
CA PRO A 37 -0.17 15.45 1.37
C PRO A 37 -1.39 14.62 1.75
N ASN A 38 -2.26 14.38 0.78
CA ASN A 38 -3.32 13.39 0.92
C ASN A 38 -2.71 11.99 1.11
N LEU A 39 -3.44 11.12 1.79
CA LEU A 39 -3.00 9.75 2.02
C LEU A 39 -2.63 9.07 0.70
N ASN A 40 -1.47 8.43 0.66
CA ASN A 40 -0.91 7.70 -0.49
C ASN A 40 -0.72 8.55 -1.76
N TYR A 41 -0.72 9.86 -1.64
CA TYR A 41 -0.42 10.72 -2.78
C TYR A 41 1.09 10.76 -3.04
N VAL A 42 1.48 10.47 -4.26
CA VAL A 42 2.85 10.57 -4.78
C VAL A 42 2.84 11.45 -6.03
N GLY A 43 3.76 12.38 -6.12
CA GLY A 43 3.84 13.26 -7.28
C GLY A 43 4.06 14.72 -6.94
N ASN A 44 3.79 15.59 -7.91
CA ASN A 44 4.00 17.01 -7.76
C ASN A 44 2.69 17.73 -7.39
N ASP A 45 2.78 18.63 -6.44
CA ASP A 45 1.72 19.55 -6.06
C ASP A 45 2.26 20.97 -6.03
N SER A 46 1.41 21.96 -5.90
CA SER A 46 1.83 23.36 -5.82
C SER A 46 0.73 24.26 -5.28
N PHE A 47 1.14 25.39 -4.73
CA PHE A 47 0.26 26.52 -4.43
C PHE A 47 0.92 27.83 -4.85
N THR A 48 0.14 28.88 -4.94
CA THR A 48 0.65 30.22 -5.25
C THR A 48 0.32 31.21 -4.16
N PHE A 49 1.17 32.20 -4.01
CA PHE A 49 0.98 33.30 -3.06
C PHE A 49 1.39 34.63 -3.68
N ILE A 50 0.88 35.72 -3.12
CA ILE A 50 1.28 37.10 -3.39
C ILE A 50 1.78 37.76 -2.10
N ALA A 51 2.69 38.69 -2.22
CA ALA A 51 3.10 39.58 -1.15
C ALA A 51 2.47 40.95 -1.35
N LYS A 52 2.06 41.59 -0.25
CA LYS A 52 1.61 42.98 -0.21
C LYS A 52 2.52 43.80 0.68
N ASP A 53 2.84 44.99 0.24
CA ASP A 53 3.57 45.94 1.08
C ASP A 53 2.63 46.74 1.98
N ASP A 54 3.18 47.68 2.77
CA ASP A 54 2.45 48.53 3.67
C ASP A 54 1.62 49.63 2.96
N GLU A 55 1.83 49.83 1.66
CA GLU A 55 1.01 50.66 0.79
C GLU A 55 -0.05 49.86 0.04
N LEU A 56 -0.18 48.54 0.33
CA LEU A 56 -1.10 47.56 -0.27
C LEU A 56 -0.80 47.26 -1.75
N ALA A 57 0.40 47.55 -2.24
CA ALA A 57 0.80 47.14 -3.57
C ALA A 57 1.10 45.63 -3.58
N GLU A 58 0.57 44.95 -4.58
CA GLU A 58 0.65 43.49 -4.72
C GLU A 58 1.79 43.07 -5.67
N SER A 59 2.49 42.02 -5.29
CA SER A 59 3.43 41.34 -6.20
C SER A 59 2.67 40.52 -7.27
N SER A 60 3.38 40.16 -8.33
CA SER A 60 2.92 39.02 -9.17
C SER A 60 2.87 37.73 -8.33
N PRO A 61 1.95 36.80 -8.66
CA PRO A 61 1.88 35.52 -7.98
C PRO A 61 3.20 34.72 -8.11
N ALA A 62 3.66 34.19 -6.99
CA ALA A 62 4.80 33.28 -6.93
C ALA A 62 4.30 31.84 -6.64
N THR A 63 4.94 30.87 -7.27
CA THR A 63 4.57 29.45 -7.11
C THR A 63 5.52 28.76 -6.13
N VAL A 64 4.96 28.02 -5.20
CA VAL A 64 5.68 27.04 -4.39
C VAL A 64 5.38 25.65 -4.99
N SER A 65 6.41 24.99 -5.50
CA SER A 65 6.31 23.62 -6.01
C SER A 65 6.72 22.65 -4.90
N ILE A 66 5.96 21.57 -4.77
CA ILE A 66 6.12 20.52 -3.77
C ILE A 66 6.25 19.20 -4.50
N THR A 67 7.28 18.42 -4.17
CA THR A 67 7.41 17.03 -4.63
C THR A 67 7.17 16.11 -3.45
N VAL A 68 6.17 15.23 -3.57
CA VAL A 68 5.85 14.19 -2.60
C VAL A 68 6.43 12.89 -3.12
N ASN A 69 7.41 12.37 -2.42
CA ASN A 69 8.06 11.10 -2.75
C ASN A 69 7.27 9.93 -2.17
N ASN A 70 7.38 8.77 -2.83
CA ASN A 70 6.82 7.53 -2.30
C ASN A 70 7.49 7.13 -0.98
N THR A 71 6.71 6.49 -0.12
CA THR A 71 7.19 5.74 1.04
C THR A 71 6.56 4.37 0.91
N ASN A 72 7.38 3.32 0.91
CA ASN A 72 6.91 1.96 0.70
C ASN A 72 5.87 1.55 1.75
N ASP A 73 4.71 1.12 1.29
CA ASP A 73 3.65 0.48 2.05
C ASP A 73 3.73 -1.05 1.87
N PRO A 74 3.39 -1.88 2.87
CA PRO A 74 3.40 -3.32 2.69
C PRO A 74 2.23 -3.80 1.83
N PRO A 75 2.39 -4.90 1.07
CA PRO A 75 1.32 -5.47 0.26
C PRO A 75 0.17 -6.02 1.11
N THR A 76 -0.94 -6.28 0.46
CA THR A 76 -2.11 -6.95 1.03
C THR A 76 -2.28 -8.31 0.39
N ALA A 77 -1.97 -9.40 1.12
CA ALA A 77 -2.22 -10.76 0.69
C ALA A 77 -3.73 -11.06 0.69
N GLN A 78 -4.20 -11.81 -0.34
CA GLN A 78 -5.63 -12.05 -0.56
C GLN A 78 -6.03 -13.44 -0.07
N SER A 79 -6.93 -13.50 0.93
CA SER A 79 -7.51 -14.77 1.39
C SER A 79 -8.39 -15.41 0.33
N GLN A 80 -8.38 -16.75 0.28
CA GLN A 80 -9.09 -17.53 -0.74
C GLN A 80 -9.79 -18.74 -0.12
N ASN A 81 -10.86 -19.22 -0.78
CA ASN A 81 -11.52 -20.44 -0.43
C ASN A 81 -11.49 -21.39 -1.63
N ILE A 82 -10.94 -22.59 -1.41
CA ILE A 82 -10.81 -23.63 -2.43
C ILE A 82 -11.65 -24.83 -2.00
N THR A 83 -12.34 -25.43 -2.95
CA THR A 83 -13.10 -26.68 -2.73
C THR A 83 -12.45 -27.83 -3.50
N THR A 84 -12.23 -28.93 -2.83
CA THR A 84 -11.77 -30.19 -3.45
C THR A 84 -12.62 -31.35 -2.94
N ARG A 85 -12.34 -32.55 -3.42
CA ARG A 85 -12.95 -33.79 -2.94
C ARG A 85 -11.88 -34.63 -2.24
N GLU A 86 -12.29 -35.52 -1.35
CA GLU A 86 -11.40 -36.57 -0.85
C GLU A 86 -10.97 -37.53 -1.99
N ASP A 87 -9.83 -38.17 -1.80
CA ASP A 87 -9.31 -39.25 -2.68
C ASP A 87 -9.21 -38.89 -4.18
N VAL A 88 -8.96 -37.62 -4.47
CA VAL A 88 -8.81 -37.14 -5.85
C VAL A 88 -7.46 -37.52 -6.44
N THR A 89 -7.46 -37.82 -7.74
CA THR A 89 -6.24 -38.06 -8.51
C THR A 89 -5.62 -36.74 -9.04
N THR A 90 -6.40 -35.66 -9.09
CA THR A 90 -5.97 -34.34 -9.56
C THR A 90 -6.19 -33.35 -8.47
N ASN A 91 -5.12 -32.79 -7.94
CA ASN A 91 -5.14 -31.80 -6.86
C ASN A 91 -5.54 -30.42 -7.37
N PRO A 92 -6.29 -29.64 -6.57
CA PRO A 92 -6.56 -28.25 -6.92
C PRO A 92 -5.26 -27.45 -6.97
N VAL A 93 -5.14 -26.59 -7.98
CA VAL A 93 -4.09 -25.58 -8.06
C VAL A 93 -4.59 -24.33 -7.35
N ILE A 94 -3.80 -23.84 -6.43
CA ILE A 94 -4.06 -22.62 -5.66
C ILE A 94 -3.10 -21.56 -6.15
N THR A 95 -3.60 -20.43 -6.63
CA THR A 95 -2.75 -19.30 -7.03
C THR A 95 -2.82 -18.24 -5.97
N LEU A 96 -1.72 -17.99 -5.28
CA LEU A 96 -1.63 -16.93 -4.29
C LEU A 96 -1.60 -15.57 -4.99
N THR A 97 -2.32 -14.61 -4.42
CA THR A 97 -2.43 -13.25 -4.95
C THR A 97 -2.24 -12.22 -3.85
N ALA A 98 -1.70 -11.08 -4.22
CA ALA A 98 -1.58 -9.90 -3.39
C ALA A 98 -1.81 -8.64 -4.22
N THR A 99 -2.08 -7.53 -3.55
CA THR A 99 -2.17 -6.19 -4.14
C THR A 99 -1.34 -5.23 -3.32
N ASP A 100 -0.83 -4.20 -3.97
CA ASP A 100 -0.15 -3.10 -3.31
C ASP A 100 -0.75 -1.76 -3.68
N ILE A 101 -0.62 -0.78 -2.78
CA ILE A 101 -0.99 0.61 -3.05
C ILE A 101 0.10 1.32 -3.87
N ASP A 102 1.33 0.86 -3.76
CA ASP A 102 2.47 1.39 -4.50
C ASP A 102 2.44 0.88 -5.95
N ALA A 103 2.27 1.80 -6.89
CA ALA A 103 2.08 1.47 -8.30
C ALA A 103 3.28 0.78 -8.96
N SER A 104 4.45 0.82 -8.32
CA SER A 104 5.67 0.11 -8.72
C SER A 104 5.63 -1.37 -8.40
N ASP A 105 4.86 -1.79 -7.36
CA ASP A 105 4.91 -3.11 -6.78
C ASP A 105 3.93 -4.07 -7.47
N THR A 106 4.40 -4.65 -8.54
CA THR A 106 3.62 -5.54 -9.42
C THR A 106 3.98 -7.01 -9.28
N SER A 107 5.01 -7.34 -8.50
CA SER A 107 5.48 -8.71 -8.25
C SER A 107 5.68 -8.94 -6.76
N PHE A 108 5.27 -10.13 -6.28
CA PHE A 108 5.34 -10.47 -4.87
C PHE A 108 6.00 -11.82 -4.66
N THR A 109 6.77 -11.93 -3.58
CA THR A 109 7.28 -13.19 -3.06
C THR A 109 6.36 -13.66 -1.93
N TYR A 110 6.03 -14.95 -1.89
CA TYR A 110 5.12 -15.51 -0.89
C TYR A 110 5.84 -16.45 0.06
N SER A 111 5.44 -16.41 1.34
CA SER A 111 5.93 -17.31 2.38
C SER A 111 4.77 -17.98 3.11
N ILE A 112 4.87 -19.29 3.35
CA ILE A 112 3.88 -20.03 4.15
C ILE A 112 4.14 -19.78 5.64
N LYS A 113 3.08 -19.39 6.36
CA LYS A 113 3.14 -19.09 7.80
C LYS A 113 2.55 -20.19 8.68
N SER A 114 1.57 -20.94 8.17
CA SER A 114 1.08 -22.18 8.80
C SER A 114 0.82 -23.24 7.74
N LEU A 115 0.98 -24.50 8.11
CA LEU A 115 0.73 -25.65 7.26
C LEU A 115 -0.67 -26.22 7.54
N PRO A 116 -1.31 -26.86 6.54
CA PRO A 116 -2.55 -27.60 6.76
C PRO A 116 -2.30 -28.81 7.67
N THR A 117 -3.31 -29.21 8.42
CA THR A 117 -3.21 -30.35 9.37
C THR A 117 -3.71 -31.67 8.77
N ASN A 118 -4.55 -31.59 7.77
CA ASN A 118 -5.22 -32.76 7.20
C ASN A 118 -4.91 -32.96 5.70
N GLY A 119 -3.76 -32.47 5.26
CA GLY A 119 -3.30 -32.59 3.90
C GLY A 119 -1.86 -32.14 3.71
N VAL A 120 -1.39 -32.25 2.49
CA VAL A 120 -0.03 -31.87 2.07
C VAL A 120 -0.10 -30.71 1.10
N LEU A 121 0.70 -29.69 1.36
CA LEU A 121 0.87 -28.54 0.49
C LEU A 121 2.20 -28.68 -0.27
N LYS A 122 2.20 -28.40 -1.57
CA LYS A 122 3.40 -28.46 -2.42
C LYS A 122 3.58 -27.19 -3.23
N ASP A 123 4.84 -26.77 -3.36
CA ASP A 123 5.32 -25.80 -4.33
C ASP A 123 5.93 -26.55 -5.51
N GLY A 124 5.25 -26.55 -6.66
CA GLY A 124 5.57 -27.44 -7.77
C GLY A 124 5.51 -28.92 -7.36
N ASN A 125 6.65 -29.59 -7.39
CA ASN A 125 6.77 -30.99 -6.97
C ASN A 125 7.33 -31.16 -5.55
N THR A 126 7.70 -30.07 -4.89
CA THR A 126 8.34 -30.09 -3.57
C THR A 126 7.31 -29.90 -2.47
N GLU A 127 7.26 -30.83 -1.52
CA GLU A 127 6.41 -30.71 -0.34
C GLU A 127 6.95 -29.60 0.57
N ILE A 128 6.05 -28.74 1.06
CA ILE A 128 6.37 -27.69 2.00
C ILE A 128 6.30 -28.26 3.42
N GLN A 129 7.45 -28.47 4.05
CA GLN A 129 7.57 -29.06 5.38
C GLN A 129 7.95 -28.05 6.47
N ALA A 130 8.29 -26.82 6.08
CA ALA A 130 8.69 -25.76 7.00
C ALA A 130 7.93 -24.47 6.67
N VAL A 131 7.64 -23.69 7.71
CA VAL A 131 7.08 -22.34 7.59
C VAL A 131 8.19 -21.28 7.48
N ASN A 132 7.81 -20.07 7.09
CA ASN A 132 8.74 -18.93 6.92
C ASN A 132 9.81 -19.16 5.85
N THR A 133 9.50 -19.98 4.85
CA THR A 133 10.36 -20.19 3.67
C THR A 133 9.68 -19.57 2.47
N ASP A 134 10.42 -18.78 1.71
CA ASP A 134 9.91 -18.16 0.50
C ASP A 134 9.64 -19.22 -0.57
N LEU A 135 8.53 -19.10 -1.25
CA LEU A 135 8.10 -20.02 -2.32
C LEU A 135 8.84 -19.72 -3.61
N SER A 136 8.99 -20.73 -4.45
CA SER A 136 9.60 -20.59 -5.78
C SER A 136 8.69 -19.91 -6.80
N GLY A 137 7.38 -19.85 -6.51
CA GLY A 137 6.38 -19.26 -7.38
C GLY A 137 5.12 -18.88 -6.63
N THR A 138 4.06 -18.62 -7.39
CA THR A 138 2.77 -18.19 -6.87
C THR A 138 1.73 -19.30 -6.80
N THR A 139 2.06 -20.49 -7.30
CA THR A 139 1.09 -21.60 -7.43
C THR A 139 1.46 -22.77 -6.53
N LEU A 140 0.47 -23.23 -5.79
CA LEU A 140 0.58 -24.37 -4.88
C LEU A 140 -0.42 -25.47 -5.27
N THR A 141 -0.16 -26.69 -4.81
CA THR A 141 -1.13 -27.78 -4.86
C THR A 141 -1.38 -28.30 -3.46
N TYR A 142 -2.66 -28.57 -3.15
CA TYR A 142 -3.07 -29.17 -1.88
C TYR A 142 -3.61 -30.59 -2.14
N THR A 143 -3.14 -31.56 -1.37
CA THR A 143 -3.60 -32.95 -1.39
C THR A 143 -4.18 -33.31 -0.03
N PRO A 144 -5.50 -33.55 0.09
CA PRO A 144 -6.08 -34.03 1.34
C PRO A 144 -5.47 -35.36 1.77
N ASN A 145 -5.43 -35.63 3.08
CA ASN A 145 -5.15 -36.96 3.59
C ASN A 145 -6.23 -37.94 3.15
N LEU A 146 -5.88 -39.22 3.04
CA LEU A 146 -6.80 -40.27 2.63
C LEU A 146 -8.06 -40.28 3.50
N ASN A 147 -9.24 -40.34 2.85
CA ASN A 147 -10.57 -40.28 3.47
C ASN A 147 -10.82 -39.01 4.33
N PHE A 148 -10.05 -37.96 4.18
CA PHE A 148 -10.32 -36.72 4.91
C PHE A 148 -11.47 -35.95 4.27
N ASN A 149 -12.50 -35.73 5.07
CA ASN A 149 -13.66 -34.93 4.72
C ASN A 149 -13.86 -33.83 5.79
N GLY A 150 -13.69 -32.57 5.43
CA GLY A 150 -13.81 -31.44 6.35
C GLY A 150 -13.07 -30.20 5.84
N SER A 151 -12.94 -29.23 6.74
CA SER A 151 -12.19 -28.01 6.46
C SER A 151 -10.73 -28.15 6.90
N ASP A 152 -9.83 -27.65 6.08
CA ASP A 152 -8.43 -27.50 6.40
C ASP A 152 -8.00 -26.09 5.99
N SER A 153 -6.86 -25.60 6.47
CA SER A 153 -6.38 -24.28 6.12
C SER A 153 -4.87 -24.18 6.27
N PHE A 154 -4.29 -23.23 5.58
CA PHE A 154 -2.93 -22.74 5.76
C PHE A 154 -2.93 -21.22 5.66
N SER A 155 -1.91 -20.58 6.22
CA SER A 155 -1.74 -19.12 6.09
C SER A 155 -0.45 -18.78 5.36
N PHE A 156 -0.43 -17.62 4.73
CA PHE A 156 0.70 -17.12 3.97
C PHE A 156 0.79 -15.61 4.05
N THR A 157 1.95 -15.07 3.73
CA THR A 157 2.21 -13.65 3.56
C THR A 157 2.75 -13.38 2.16
N ALA A 158 2.64 -12.13 1.73
CA ALA A 158 3.29 -11.60 0.54
C ALA A 158 4.34 -10.58 0.95
N LYS A 159 5.44 -10.51 0.20
CA LYS A 159 6.47 -9.46 0.30
C LYS A 159 6.60 -8.76 -1.03
N ASP A 160 6.76 -7.45 -0.99
CA ASP A 160 7.14 -6.62 -2.13
C ASP A 160 8.63 -6.74 -2.46
N ASP A 161 9.12 -5.97 -3.41
CA ASP A 161 10.52 -5.96 -3.82
C ASP A 161 11.44 -5.14 -2.88
N GLU A 162 10.87 -4.34 -1.97
CA GLU A 162 11.57 -3.66 -0.88
C GLU A 162 11.55 -4.47 0.42
N ASN A 163 10.97 -5.68 0.40
CA ASN A 163 10.82 -6.65 1.50
C ASN A 163 9.88 -6.22 2.63
N ALA A 164 8.94 -5.31 2.39
CA ALA A 164 7.85 -5.12 3.33
C ALA A 164 6.88 -6.30 3.24
N GLU A 165 6.41 -6.78 4.39
CA GLU A 165 5.62 -8.00 4.48
C GLU A 165 4.18 -7.70 4.87
N SER A 166 3.23 -8.32 4.17
CA SER A 166 1.80 -8.21 4.45
C SER A 166 1.42 -8.83 5.81
N SER A 167 0.21 -8.52 6.28
CA SER A 167 -0.47 -9.36 7.25
C SER A 167 -0.74 -10.75 6.66
N GLU A 168 -0.92 -11.76 7.53
CA GLU A 168 -1.27 -13.12 7.10
C GLU A 168 -2.64 -13.18 6.43
N ALA A 169 -2.72 -13.95 5.34
CA ALA A 169 -3.95 -14.34 4.65
C ALA A 169 -4.13 -15.87 4.74
N THR A 170 -5.38 -16.34 4.58
CA THR A 170 -5.74 -17.76 4.71
C THR A 170 -6.46 -18.23 3.44
#